data_4c9b2d33c40ef2ce4744a4a80e02aac8
#
_entry.id   4c9b2d33c40ef2ce4744a4a80e02aac8
#
_cell.length_a   1.000
_cell.length_b   1.000
_cell.length_c   1.000
_cell.angle_alpha   90.00
_cell.angle_beta   90.00
_cell.angle_gamma   90.00
#
_symmetry.space_group_name_H-M   'P 1'
#
loop_
_entity.id
_entity.type
_entity.pdbx_description
1 polymer ?
#
loop_
_entity_poly.entity_id
_entity_poly.type
_entity_poly.pdbx_seq_one_letter_code
_entity_poly.pdbx_strand_id
1 'polypeptide(L)'
;MSNFLSIHQGIQRDSDQIFIGPGSKELLYQSVLIFEGHFIIPKGSWVSYIPQIKSKGGTYSVLETALEDNFKLTANCLEAYLSESLHSEHILVLNSPNNPTGATYSDVEYESLAAVCRKYKVIVFSDEIYSQINFLNAHSPSISKYYSEGTIVFGGLSKVFSAGGYRLGFMSLPKELKHLSVVYSSLFSETFSCVSSPVQFAALKAYKYSKELQHYVA
;
A
#
# COMPACT_ATOMS: atom_id res chain seq x y z
N MET A 1 10.45 10.56 6.69
CA MET A 1 9.37 9.89 5.97
C MET A 1 8.18 10.81 5.73
N SER A 2 7.60 11.45 6.74
CA SER A 2 6.45 12.38 6.57
C SER A 2 6.66 13.39 5.43
N ASN A 3 7.82 14.07 5.40
CA ASN A 3 8.15 15.00 4.30
C ASN A 3 8.20 14.33 2.93
N PHE A 4 8.72 13.09 2.84
CA PHE A 4 8.75 12.34 1.58
C PHE A 4 7.33 12.04 1.09
N LEU A 5 6.45 11.54 1.96
CA LEU A 5 5.05 11.26 1.63
C LEU A 5 4.31 12.53 1.20
N SER A 6 4.51 13.64 1.93
CA SER A 6 3.88 14.92 1.61
C SER A 6 4.33 15.47 0.25
N ILE A 7 5.63 15.50 -0.01
CA ILE A 7 6.21 16.13 -1.21
C ILE A 7 5.98 15.27 -2.46
N HIS A 8 6.17 13.95 -2.34
CA HIS A 8 6.22 13.05 -3.50
C HIS A 8 4.94 12.21 -3.73
N GLN A 9 4.06 12.12 -2.74
CA GLN A 9 2.82 11.37 -2.86
C GLN A 9 1.56 12.18 -2.49
N GLY A 10 1.74 13.42 -2.02
CA GLY A 10 0.62 14.27 -1.59
C GLY A 10 -0.11 13.77 -0.34
N ILE A 11 0.56 12.92 0.46
CA ILE A 11 -0.01 12.27 1.63
C ILE A 11 0.46 12.97 2.90
N GLN A 12 -0.48 13.48 3.70
CA GLN A 12 -0.17 14.06 5.00
C GLN A 12 -0.26 13.00 6.09
N ARG A 13 0.87 12.70 6.73
CA ARG A 13 0.99 11.76 7.86
C ARG A 13 1.98 12.31 8.88
N ASP A 14 1.60 12.29 10.13
CA ASP A 14 2.50 12.60 11.24
C ASP A 14 3.48 11.44 11.47
N SER A 15 4.61 11.76 12.12
CA SER A 15 5.65 10.75 12.35
C SER A 15 5.20 9.55 13.18
N ASP A 16 4.23 9.75 14.08
CA ASP A 16 3.65 8.71 14.94
C ASP A 16 2.59 7.84 14.24
N GLN A 17 2.28 8.15 12.98
CA GLN A 17 1.46 7.34 12.08
C GLN A 17 2.30 6.46 11.15
N ILE A 18 3.62 6.56 11.21
CA ILE A 18 4.52 5.89 10.27
C ILE A 18 5.37 4.85 11.00
N PHE A 19 5.31 3.63 10.50
CA PHE A 19 6.06 2.48 11.00
C PHE A 19 7.10 2.03 10.00
N ILE A 20 8.25 1.62 10.50
CA ILE A 20 9.37 1.11 9.71
C ILE A 20 9.55 -0.38 10.03
N GLY A 21 9.68 -1.20 8.99
CA GLY A 21 9.84 -2.65 9.13
C GLY A 21 10.79 -3.24 8.09
N PRO A 22 11.07 -4.57 8.15
CA PRO A 22 12.05 -5.23 7.28
C PRO A 22 11.52 -5.48 5.85
N GLY A 23 11.06 -4.40 5.21
CA GLY A 23 10.49 -4.37 3.87
C GLY A 23 8.96 -4.31 3.89
N SER A 24 8.36 -3.76 2.82
CA SER A 24 6.90 -3.66 2.69
C SER A 24 6.18 -5.00 2.74
N LYS A 25 6.83 -6.08 2.27
CA LYS A 25 6.27 -7.43 2.30
C LYS A 25 5.95 -7.90 3.73
N GLU A 26 6.84 -7.64 4.67
CA GLU A 26 6.64 -7.97 6.09
C GLU A 26 5.53 -7.12 6.69
N LEU A 27 5.55 -5.81 6.45
CA LEU A 27 4.55 -4.89 6.96
C LEU A 27 3.14 -5.21 6.42
N LEU A 28 3.03 -5.58 5.14
CA LEU A 28 1.78 -6.08 4.56
C LEU A 28 1.29 -7.35 5.27
N TYR A 29 2.19 -8.32 5.50
CA TYR A 29 1.84 -9.55 6.19
C TYR A 29 1.39 -9.31 7.62
N GLN A 30 2.10 -8.48 8.37
CA GLN A 30 1.71 -8.08 9.73
C GLN A 30 0.33 -7.38 9.74
N SER A 31 0.05 -6.57 8.72
CA SER A 31 -1.27 -5.96 8.57
C SER A 31 -2.35 -7.00 8.25
N VAL A 32 -2.06 -7.98 7.40
CA VAL A 32 -2.97 -9.11 7.17
C VAL A 32 -3.29 -9.85 8.47
N LEU A 33 -2.32 -10.02 9.38
CA LEU A 33 -2.56 -10.68 10.68
C LEU A 33 -3.50 -9.88 11.60
N ILE A 34 -3.44 -8.55 11.56
CA ILE A 34 -4.21 -7.67 12.44
C ILE A 34 -5.67 -7.54 12.00
N PHE A 35 -5.94 -7.46 10.69
CA PHE A 35 -7.28 -7.18 10.18
C PHE A 35 -8.11 -8.44 9.97
N GLU A 36 -9.35 -8.46 10.45
CA GLU A 36 -10.28 -9.60 10.43
C GLU A 36 -11.18 -9.63 9.19
N GLY A 37 -11.25 -8.59 8.38
CA GLY A 37 -12.17 -8.47 7.25
C GLY A 37 -11.90 -9.44 6.09
N HIS A 38 -12.85 -9.46 5.15
CA HIS A 38 -12.74 -10.20 3.90
C HIS A 38 -11.87 -9.44 2.88
N PHE A 39 -10.85 -10.10 2.34
CA PHE A 39 -9.91 -9.46 1.43
C PHE A 39 -10.41 -9.48 -0.01
N ILE A 40 -10.27 -8.36 -0.68
CA ILE A 40 -10.58 -8.19 -2.11
C ILE A 40 -9.26 -8.02 -2.84
N ILE A 41 -9.00 -8.90 -3.81
CA ILE A 41 -7.75 -8.93 -4.57
C ILE A 41 -8.09 -8.78 -6.05
N PRO A 42 -7.64 -7.73 -6.75
CA PRO A 42 -7.76 -7.65 -8.19
C PRO A 42 -6.99 -8.80 -8.87
N LYS A 43 -7.58 -9.42 -9.88
CA LYS A 43 -6.89 -10.44 -10.67
C LYS A 43 -5.63 -9.87 -11.31
N GLY A 44 -4.57 -10.66 -11.39
CA GLY A 44 -3.27 -10.16 -11.85
C GLY A 44 -2.50 -9.35 -10.81
N SER A 45 -2.87 -9.43 -9.52
CA SER A 45 -2.09 -8.86 -8.43
C SER A 45 -0.86 -9.70 -8.09
N TRP A 46 0.06 -9.11 -7.34
CA TRP A 46 1.27 -9.79 -6.89
C TRP A 46 0.97 -11.10 -6.14
N VAL A 47 1.68 -12.15 -6.53
CA VAL A 47 1.43 -13.53 -6.10
C VAL A 47 1.48 -13.79 -4.59
N SER A 48 2.09 -12.90 -3.80
CA SER A 48 2.24 -13.10 -2.36
C SER A 48 1.02 -12.69 -1.53
N TYR A 49 0.09 -11.89 -2.04
CA TYR A 49 -1.06 -11.44 -1.24
C TYR A 49 -1.94 -12.60 -0.79
N ILE A 50 -2.37 -13.45 -1.72
CA ILE A 50 -3.22 -14.60 -1.42
C ILE A 50 -2.57 -15.59 -0.45
N PRO A 51 -1.30 -16.03 -0.63
CA PRO A 51 -0.61 -16.86 0.36
C PRO A 51 -0.53 -16.24 1.75
N GLN A 52 -0.30 -14.93 1.86
CA GLN A 52 -0.30 -14.24 3.15
C GLN A 52 -1.67 -14.31 3.85
N ILE A 53 -2.75 -14.06 3.10
CA ILE A 53 -4.12 -14.15 3.63
C ILE A 53 -4.43 -15.60 4.07
N LYS A 54 -4.10 -16.58 3.23
CA LYS A 54 -4.31 -18.00 3.54
C LYS A 54 -3.55 -18.46 4.78
N SER A 55 -2.34 -17.95 4.99
CA SER A 55 -1.50 -18.36 6.14
C SER A 55 -2.10 -18.00 7.49
N LYS A 56 -2.95 -16.96 7.55
CA LYS A 56 -3.71 -16.62 8.76
C LYS A 56 -5.10 -17.31 8.82
N GLY A 57 -5.48 -18.08 7.80
CA GLY A 57 -6.84 -18.61 7.66
C GLY A 57 -7.88 -17.57 7.20
N GLY A 58 -7.43 -16.45 6.64
CA GLY A 58 -8.30 -15.36 6.17
C GLY A 58 -9.08 -15.73 4.90
N THR A 59 -10.20 -15.05 4.68
CA THR A 59 -11.05 -15.21 3.49
C THR A 59 -10.76 -14.13 2.46
N TYR A 60 -10.93 -14.47 1.17
CA TYR A 60 -10.70 -13.50 0.09
C TYR A 60 -11.55 -13.82 -1.13
N SER A 61 -11.81 -12.78 -1.93
CA SER A 61 -12.34 -12.87 -3.30
C SER A 61 -11.35 -12.28 -4.29
N VAL A 62 -11.26 -12.89 -5.46
CA VAL A 62 -10.49 -12.34 -6.59
C VAL A 62 -11.47 -11.71 -7.56
N LEU A 63 -11.35 -10.40 -7.77
CA LEU A 63 -12.18 -9.69 -8.74
C LEU A 63 -11.49 -9.69 -10.11
N GLU A 64 -12.27 -10.01 -11.14
CA GLU A 64 -11.78 -10.00 -12.52
C GLU A 64 -11.34 -8.60 -12.96
N THR A 65 -10.29 -8.57 -13.73
CA THR A 65 -9.78 -7.38 -14.39
C THR A 65 -9.61 -7.68 -15.89
N ALA A 66 -9.98 -6.74 -16.73
CA ALA A 66 -10.02 -6.93 -18.17
C ALA A 66 -8.87 -6.17 -18.87
N LEU A 67 -8.52 -6.62 -20.08
CA LEU A 67 -7.53 -5.95 -20.93
C LEU A 67 -8.02 -4.54 -21.33
N GLU A 68 -9.31 -4.39 -21.55
CA GLU A 68 -9.98 -3.12 -21.90
C GLU A 68 -9.80 -2.07 -20.80
N ASP A 69 -9.70 -2.51 -19.55
CA ASP A 69 -9.43 -1.68 -18.38
C ASP A 69 -7.93 -1.63 -18.01
N ASN A 70 -7.05 -2.06 -18.92
CA ASN A 70 -5.61 -2.20 -18.68
C ASN A 70 -5.29 -3.06 -17.44
N PHE A 71 -6.05 -4.12 -17.22
CA PHE A 71 -5.94 -5.01 -16.06
C PHE A 71 -6.09 -4.31 -14.71
N LYS A 72 -6.84 -3.20 -14.65
CA LYS A 72 -7.15 -2.47 -13.42
C LYS A 72 -8.53 -2.88 -12.87
N LEU A 73 -8.68 -2.87 -11.57
CA LEU A 73 -9.99 -2.95 -10.93
C LEU A 73 -10.72 -1.62 -11.13
N THR A 74 -11.89 -1.67 -11.73
CA THR A 74 -12.74 -0.48 -11.91
C THR A 74 -13.64 -0.24 -10.69
N ALA A 75 -14.06 1.02 -10.51
CA ALA A 75 -15.01 1.38 -9.46
C ALA A 75 -16.35 0.63 -9.62
N ASN A 76 -16.83 0.47 -10.86
CA ASN A 76 -18.07 -0.26 -11.14
C ASN A 76 -17.96 -1.74 -10.76
N CYS A 77 -16.85 -2.41 -11.06
CA CYS A 77 -16.61 -3.79 -10.68
C CYS A 77 -16.57 -3.94 -9.16
N LEU A 78 -15.88 -3.05 -8.47
CA LEU A 78 -15.81 -3.05 -7.01
C LEU A 78 -17.17 -2.80 -6.37
N GLU A 79 -17.95 -1.83 -6.87
CA GLU A 79 -19.26 -1.50 -6.35
C GLU A 79 -20.27 -2.64 -6.55
N ALA A 80 -20.29 -3.25 -7.74
CA ALA A 80 -21.14 -4.41 -8.02
C ALA A 80 -20.88 -5.55 -7.03
N TYR A 81 -19.60 -5.88 -6.80
CA TYR A 81 -19.23 -6.89 -5.82
C TYR A 81 -19.67 -6.53 -4.40
N LEU A 82 -19.40 -5.31 -3.95
CA LEU A 82 -19.70 -4.89 -2.57
C LEU A 82 -21.20 -4.80 -2.30
N SER A 83 -22.01 -4.47 -3.31
CA SER A 83 -23.47 -4.40 -3.17
C SER A 83 -24.12 -5.76 -2.92
N GLU A 84 -23.49 -6.85 -3.33
CA GLU A 84 -23.96 -8.22 -3.17
C GLU A 84 -23.23 -8.99 -2.06
N SER A 85 -22.17 -8.42 -1.51
CA SER A 85 -21.33 -9.09 -0.51
C SER A 85 -22.06 -9.26 0.82
N LEU A 86 -21.98 -10.47 1.38
CA LEU A 86 -22.51 -10.80 2.72
C LEU A 86 -21.52 -10.51 3.85
N HIS A 87 -20.29 -10.11 3.54
CA HIS A 87 -19.30 -9.76 4.53
C HIS A 87 -19.53 -8.35 5.07
N SER A 88 -19.34 -8.16 6.37
CA SER A 88 -19.53 -6.86 7.04
C SER A 88 -18.33 -5.92 6.90
N GLU A 89 -17.13 -6.48 6.74
CA GLU A 89 -15.86 -5.74 6.66
C GLU A 89 -15.03 -6.21 5.47
N HIS A 90 -14.50 -5.26 4.72
CA HIS A 90 -13.73 -5.52 3.51
C HIS A 90 -12.38 -4.83 3.54
N ILE A 91 -11.36 -5.53 3.07
CA ILE A 91 -10.02 -4.99 2.86
C ILE A 91 -9.66 -5.14 1.38
N LEU A 92 -9.49 -4.04 0.68
CA LEU A 92 -9.04 -4.04 -0.70
C LEU A 92 -7.51 -3.91 -0.74
N VAL A 93 -6.82 -4.83 -1.42
CA VAL A 93 -5.38 -4.73 -1.66
C VAL A 93 -5.17 -4.18 -3.06
N LEU A 94 -4.61 -2.97 -3.16
CA LEU A 94 -4.24 -2.33 -4.42
C LEU A 94 -2.72 -2.21 -4.52
N ASN A 95 -2.17 -2.48 -5.71
CA ASN A 95 -0.78 -2.25 -6.04
C ASN A 95 -0.70 -1.36 -7.28
N SER A 96 -0.08 -0.18 -7.15
CA SER A 96 0.08 0.73 -8.29
C SER A 96 1.37 1.56 -8.14
N PRO A 97 2.24 1.51 -9.15
CA PRO A 97 2.21 0.65 -10.35
C PRO A 97 2.15 -0.84 -10.00
N ASN A 98 1.38 -1.62 -10.76
CA ASN A 98 1.10 -3.02 -10.42
C ASN A 98 2.20 -3.98 -10.88
N ASN A 99 2.50 -4.95 -10.06
CA ASN A 99 3.27 -6.13 -10.44
C ASN A 99 2.32 -7.34 -10.58
N PRO A 100 2.21 -7.97 -11.78
CA PRO A 100 3.14 -7.91 -12.91
C PRO A 100 2.74 -7.01 -14.08
N THR A 101 1.55 -6.42 -14.11
CA THR A 101 0.98 -5.80 -15.32
C THR A 101 1.61 -4.46 -15.69
N GLY A 102 2.26 -3.77 -14.73
CA GLY A 102 2.75 -2.41 -14.92
C GLY A 102 1.64 -1.34 -14.93
N ALA A 103 0.39 -1.74 -14.77
CA ALA A 103 -0.75 -0.83 -14.79
C ALA A 103 -0.68 0.21 -13.66
N THR A 104 -1.07 1.44 -13.99
CA THR A 104 -1.14 2.56 -13.05
C THR A 104 -2.52 3.18 -13.08
N TYR A 105 -3.02 3.60 -11.93
CA TYR A 105 -4.27 4.35 -11.85
C TYR A 105 -4.00 5.84 -12.09
N SER A 106 -4.92 6.49 -12.82
CA SER A 106 -5.01 7.93 -12.93
C SER A 106 -5.70 8.55 -11.70
N ASP A 107 -5.58 9.86 -11.54
CA ASP A 107 -6.29 10.60 -10.49
C ASP A 107 -7.81 10.37 -10.54
N VAL A 108 -8.42 10.39 -11.72
CA VAL A 108 -9.88 10.19 -11.91
C VAL A 108 -10.32 8.77 -11.54
N GLU A 109 -9.52 7.76 -11.88
CA GLU A 109 -9.81 6.37 -11.51
C GLU A 109 -9.72 6.18 -9.99
N TYR A 110 -8.71 6.78 -9.35
CA TYR A 110 -8.60 6.73 -7.89
C TYR A 110 -9.72 7.49 -7.18
N GLU A 111 -10.15 8.64 -7.71
CA GLU A 111 -11.29 9.38 -7.17
C GLU A 111 -12.57 8.54 -7.21
N SER A 112 -12.81 7.85 -8.33
CA SER A 112 -13.94 6.95 -8.49
C SER A 112 -13.88 5.74 -7.54
N LEU A 113 -12.72 5.07 -7.43
CA LEU A 113 -12.51 3.98 -6.48
C LEU A 113 -12.67 4.44 -5.02
N ALA A 114 -12.13 5.61 -4.69
CA ALA A 114 -12.21 6.20 -3.36
C ALA A 114 -13.66 6.47 -2.94
N ALA A 115 -14.51 6.93 -3.88
CA ALA A 115 -15.93 7.13 -3.62
C ALA A 115 -16.63 5.82 -3.23
N VAL A 116 -16.34 4.72 -3.94
CA VAL A 116 -16.87 3.40 -3.62
C VAL A 116 -16.34 2.89 -2.28
N CYS A 117 -15.02 2.97 -2.07
CA CYS A 117 -14.40 2.55 -0.82
C CYS A 117 -14.99 3.31 0.38
N ARG A 118 -15.21 4.61 0.25
CA ARG A 118 -15.84 5.43 1.29
C ARG A 118 -17.28 5.04 1.56
N LYS A 119 -18.08 4.81 0.51
CA LYS A 119 -19.48 4.39 0.61
C LYS A 119 -19.62 3.09 1.42
N TYR A 120 -18.75 2.12 1.16
CA TYR A 120 -18.79 0.79 1.80
C TYR A 120 -17.80 0.64 2.97
N LYS A 121 -17.12 1.71 3.37
CA LYS A 121 -16.13 1.72 4.47
C LYS A 121 -15.01 0.68 4.30
N VAL A 122 -14.58 0.46 3.07
CA VAL A 122 -13.52 -0.51 2.73
C VAL A 122 -12.17 0.01 3.23
N ILE A 123 -11.43 -0.79 3.97
CA ILE A 123 -10.02 -0.48 4.27
C ILE A 123 -9.17 -0.80 3.04
N VAL A 124 -8.33 0.14 2.63
CA VAL A 124 -7.45 -0.05 1.47
C VAL A 124 -6.01 -0.26 1.95
N PHE A 125 -5.42 -1.40 1.56
CA PHE A 125 -3.99 -1.65 1.63
C PHE A 125 -3.38 -1.21 0.30
N SER A 126 -2.80 -0.02 0.26
CA SER A 126 -2.19 0.55 -0.94
C SER A 126 -0.69 0.21 -0.96
N ASP A 127 -0.32 -0.81 -1.75
CA ASP A 127 1.08 -1.17 -1.96
C ASP A 127 1.67 -0.28 -3.06
N GLU A 128 2.41 0.74 -2.62
CA GLU A 128 3.00 1.77 -3.46
C GLU A 128 4.52 1.61 -3.61
N ILE A 129 5.02 0.37 -3.49
CA ILE A 129 6.45 0.07 -3.55
C ILE A 129 7.11 0.52 -4.87
N TYR A 130 6.34 0.72 -5.93
CA TYR A 130 6.79 1.19 -7.24
C TYR A 130 6.40 2.65 -7.53
N SER A 131 5.83 3.40 -6.59
CA SER A 131 5.23 4.74 -6.83
C SER A 131 6.16 5.74 -7.50
N GLN A 132 7.46 5.65 -7.27
CA GLN A 132 8.49 6.52 -7.87
C GLN A 132 9.06 5.96 -9.19
N ILE A 133 8.63 4.77 -9.63
CA ILE A 133 9.01 4.15 -10.90
C ILE A 133 7.82 4.28 -11.84
N ASN A 134 7.76 5.40 -12.55
CA ASN A 134 6.68 5.70 -13.48
C ASN A 134 7.26 6.35 -14.74
N PHE A 135 7.14 5.67 -15.87
CA PHE A 135 7.69 6.11 -17.16
C PHE A 135 6.85 7.19 -17.85
N LEU A 136 5.64 7.46 -17.35
CA LEU A 136 4.72 8.45 -17.91
C LEU A 136 4.77 9.78 -17.15
N ASN A 137 4.99 9.74 -15.86
CA ASN A 137 4.96 10.89 -14.95
C ASN A 137 6.10 10.79 -13.92
N ALA A 138 6.39 11.89 -13.23
CA ALA A 138 7.43 11.91 -12.21
C ALA A 138 7.18 10.93 -11.05
N HIS A 139 5.91 10.61 -10.76
CA HIS A 139 5.47 9.62 -9.78
C HIS A 139 4.03 9.19 -10.05
N SER A 140 3.63 8.05 -9.51
CA SER A 140 2.24 7.58 -9.59
C SER A 140 1.38 8.26 -8.52
N PRO A 141 0.11 8.59 -8.84
CA PRO A 141 -0.84 9.05 -7.83
C PRO A 141 -1.04 7.99 -6.72
N SER A 142 -1.50 8.43 -5.56
CA SER A 142 -1.89 7.57 -4.44
C SER A 142 -3.39 7.67 -4.20
N ILE A 143 -4.06 6.52 -3.97
CA ILE A 143 -5.47 6.51 -3.56
C ILE A 143 -5.66 7.21 -2.21
N SER A 144 -4.64 7.25 -1.35
CA SER A 144 -4.67 7.96 -0.07
C SER A 144 -4.90 9.47 -0.20
N LYS A 145 -4.64 10.05 -1.37
CA LYS A 145 -4.97 11.45 -1.68
C LYS A 145 -6.49 11.68 -1.72
N TYR A 146 -7.27 10.67 -2.13
CA TYR A 146 -8.72 10.72 -2.33
C TYR A 146 -9.51 10.01 -1.23
N TYR A 147 -8.90 9.03 -0.56
CA TYR A 147 -9.48 8.25 0.53
C TYR A 147 -8.47 8.10 1.67
N SER A 148 -8.05 9.21 2.23
CA SER A 148 -7.02 9.27 3.27
C SER A 148 -7.40 8.50 4.52
N GLU A 149 -8.68 8.60 4.93
CA GLU A 149 -9.21 8.06 6.19
C GLU A 149 -9.26 6.54 6.26
N GLY A 150 -9.36 5.85 5.12
CA GLY A 150 -9.44 4.39 5.06
C GLY A 150 -8.22 3.72 4.41
N THR A 151 -7.15 4.47 4.09
CA THR A 151 -6.02 3.93 3.33
C THR A 151 -4.76 3.81 4.18
N ILE A 152 -4.23 2.59 4.24
CA ILE A 152 -2.89 2.28 4.77
C ILE A 152 -1.95 2.18 3.57
N VAL A 153 -0.89 3.01 3.56
CA VAL A 153 0.09 3.03 2.47
C VAL A 153 1.32 2.23 2.86
N PHE A 154 1.79 1.39 1.94
CA PHE A 154 3.01 0.60 2.07
C PHE A 154 4.03 0.99 1.01
N GLY A 155 5.29 1.08 1.41
CA GLY A 155 6.39 1.40 0.52
C GLY A 155 7.74 0.96 1.08
N GLY A 156 8.83 1.36 0.42
CA GLY A 156 10.16 0.98 0.92
C GLY A 156 11.29 1.23 -0.07
N LEU A 157 12.48 0.84 0.33
CA LEU A 157 13.71 1.04 -0.46
C LEU A 157 13.90 0.02 -1.58
N SER A 158 13.18 -1.12 -1.53
CA SER A 158 13.51 -2.32 -2.30
C SER A 158 13.55 -2.12 -3.80
N LYS A 159 12.68 -1.27 -4.34
CA LYS A 159 12.50 -1.09 -5.79
C LYS A 159 13.10 0.22 -6.29
N VAL A 160 12.57 1.33 -5.82
CA VAL A 160 12.97 2.70 -6.22
C VAL A 160 14.47 2.92 -6.06
N PHE A 161 15.07 2.41 -4.99
CA PHE A 161 16.48 2.60 -4.69
C PHE A 161 17.34 1.36 -4.98
N SER A 162 16.80 0.36 -5.68
CA SER A 162 17.50 -0.92 -5.95
C SER A 162 18.09 -1.58 -4.70
N ALA A 163 17.48 -1.33 -3.55
CA ALA A 163 18.01 -1.66 -2.22
C ALA A 163 17.22 -2.78 -1.53
N GLY A 164 16.77 -3.78 -2.30
CA GLY A 164 15.96 -4.89 -1.79
C GLY A 164 16.64 -5.69 -0.68
N GLY A 165 17.96 -5.87 -0.75
CA GLY A 165 18.76 -6.59 0.23
C GLY A 165 18.90 -5.86 1.58
N TYR A 166 18.67 -4.55 1.63
CA TYR A 166 18.73 -3.77 2.87
C TYR A 166 17.54 -3.99 3.80
N ARG A 167 16.45 -4.57 3.30
CA ARG A 167 15.27 -4.94 4.09
C ARG A 167 14.69 -3.77 4.90
N LEU A 168 14.41 -2.63 4.26
CA LEU A 168 13.69 -1.53 4.88
C LEU A 168 12.46 -1.16 4.06
N GLY A 169 11.30 -1.21 4.71
CA GLY A 169 10.03 -0.70 4.23
C GLY A 169 9.39 0.22 5.25
N PHE A 170 8.34 0.87 4.84
CA PHE A 170 7.49 1.66 5.71
C PHE A 170 6.01 1.34 5.45
N MET A 171 5.19 1.58 6.45
CA MET A 171 3.75 1.72 6.32
C MET A 171 3.29 3.00 7.00
N SER A 172 2.20 3.58 6.53
CA SER A 172 1.58 4.73 7.18
C SER A 172 0.11 4.50 7.44
N LEU A 173 -0.32 4.70 8.69
CA LEU A 173 -1.72 4.60 9.11
C LEU A 173 -2.44 5.94 8.90
N PRO A 174 -3.71 5.93 8.50
CA PRO A 174 -4.55 7.11 8.58
C PRO A 174 -4.84 7.45 10.05
N LYS A 175 -5.20 8.72 10.29
CA LYS A 175 -5.53 9.21 11.64
C LYS A 175 -6.66 8.42 12.30
N GLU A 176 -7.63 8.00 11.51
CA GLU A 176 -8.81 7.24 11.93
C GLU A 176 -8.45 5.84 12.46
N LEU A 177 -7.34 5.27 11.95
CA LEU A 177 -6.81 3.98 12.39
C LEU A 177 -5.64 4.09 13.37
N LYS A 178 -5.35 5.29 13.89
CA LYS A 178 -4.23 5.52 14.82
C LYS A 178 -4.30 4.66 16.08
N HIS A 179 -5.51 4.28 16.51
CA HIS A 179 -5.70 3.38 17.65
C HIS A 179 -5.01 2.00 17.45
N LEU A 180 -4.80 1.58 16.20
CA LEU A 180 -4.05 0.36 15.88
C LEU A 180 -2.54 0.47 16.12
N SER A 181 -2.01 1.68 16.35
CA SER A 181 -0.57 1.89 16.57
C SER A 181 -0.03 1.06 17.74
N VAL A 182 -0.82 0.87 18.79
CA VAL A 182 -0.43 0.04 19.93
C VAL A 182 -0.33 -1.44 19.51
N VAL A 183 -1.30 -1.91 18.73
CA VAL A 183 -1.33 -3.29 18.22
C VAL A 183 -0.12 -3.57 17.34
N TYR A 184 0.16 -2.67 16.38
CA TYR A 184 1.33 -2.76 15.51
C TYR A 184 2.64 -2.74 16.30
N SER A 185 2.78 -1.82 17.26
CA SER A 185 3.99 -1.72 18.07
C SER A 185 4.23 -2.99 18.89
N SER A 186 3.18 -3.56 19.48
CA SER A 186 3.28 -4.83 20.20
C SER A 186 3.69 -5.96 19.27
N LEU A 187 3.02 -6.10 18.11
CA LEU A 187 3.32 -7.18 17.18
C LEU A 187 4.75 -7.06 16.62
N PHE A 188 5.21 -5.86 16.31
CA PHE A 188 6.56 -5.62 15.81
C PHE A 188 7.62 -5.91 16.86
N SER A 189 7.36 -5.58 18.14
CA SER A 189 8.25 -5.92 19.25
C SER A 189 8.47 -7.43 19.37
N GLU A 190 7.41 -8.22 19.21
CA GLU A 190 7.45 -9.67 19.36
C GLU A 190 7.90 -10.43 18.10
N THR A 191 8.08 -9.73 16.97
CA THR A 191 8.48 -10.35 15.70
C THR A 191 9.89 -9.95 15.27
N PHE A 192 10.05 -8.77 14.67
CA PHE A 192 11.34 -8.31 14.14
C PHE A 192 12.02 -7.24 14.99
N SER A 193 11.37 -6.76 16.05
CA SER A 193 11.81 -5.71 16.97
C SER A 193 12.10 -4.37 16.27
N CYS A 194 13.12 -4.31 15.41
CA CYS A 194 13.46 -3.11 14.63
C CYS A 194 14.23 -3.48 13.35
N VAL A 195 14.26 -2.55 12.40
CA VAL A 195 15.19 -2.61 11.25
C VAL A 195 16.60 -2.24 11.69
N SER A 196 17.61 -2.84 11.07
CA SER A 196 19.02 -2.56 11.29
C SER A 196 19.32 -1.05 11.32
N SER A 197 19.93 -0.55 12.40
CA SER A 197 20.22 0.87 12.56
C SER A 197 21.07 1.47 11.43
N PRO A 198 22.15 0.85 10.93
CA PRO A 198 22.86 1.36 9.76
C PRO A 198 21.97 1.55 8.53
N VAL A 199 21.01 0.65 8.31
CA VAL A 199 20.07 0.75 7.19
C VAL A 199 19.09 1.92 7.40
N GLN A 200 18.65 2.16 8.62
CA GLN A 200 17.80 3.32 8.93
C GLN A 200 18.53 4.64 8.65
N PHE A 201 19.81 4.75 9.03
CA PHE A 201 20.63 5.93 8.71
C PHE A 201 20.82 6.11 7.19
N ALA A 202 21.06 5.04 6.44
CA ALA A 202 21.12 5.09 4.98
C ALA A 202 19.79 5.55 4.37
N ALA A 203 18.67 5.06 4.91
CA ALA A 203 17.32 5.45 4.49
C ALA A 203 17.05 6.95 4.65
N LEU A 204 17.60 7.60 5.67
CA LEU A 204 17.47 9.06 5.84
C LEU A 204 18.04 9.80 4.61
N LYS A 205 19.12 9.30 4.02
CA LYS A 205 19.70 9.89 2.81
C LYS A 205 18.83 9.58 1.59
N ALA A 206 18.39 8.34 1.42
CA ALA A 206 17.53 7.90 0.32
C ALA A 206 16.23 8.71 0.27
N TYR A 207 15.53 8.84 1.39
CA TYR A 207 14.26 9.55 1.46
C TYR A 207 14.36 11.09 1.44
N LYS A 208 15.56 11.68 1.40
CA LYS A 208 15.73 13.06 0.96
C LYS A 208 15.42 13.23 -0.52
N TYR A 209 15.53 12.15 -1.29
CA TYR A 209 15.18 12.02 -2.69
C TYR A 209 15.72 13.19 -3.53
N SER A 210 17.04 13.34 -3.49
CA SER A 210 17.75 14.40 -4.20
C SER A 210 17.55 14.31 -5.72
N LYS A 211 17.87 15.39 -6.45
CA LYS A 211 17.80 15.41 -7.92
C LYS A 211 18.66 14.30 -8.56
N GLU A 212 19.79 13.95 -7.94
CA GLU A 212 20.66 12.85 -8.41
C GLU A 212 19.95 11.50 -8.31
N LEU A 213 19.22 11.25 -7.20
CA LEU A 213 18.43 10.03 -7.04
C LEU A 213 17.24 9.98 -8.00
N GLN A 214 16.57 11.12 -8.23
CA GLN A 214 15.51 11.21 -9.24
C GLN A 214 16.04 10.87 -10.62
N HIS A 215 17.21 11.39 -11.00
CA HIS A 215 17.86 11.07 -12.26
C HIS A 215 18.29 9.61 -12.37
N TYR A 216 18.69 8.98 -11.27
CA TYR A 216 19.04 7.55 -11.24
C TYR A 216 17.82 6.64 -11.47
N VAL A 217 16.65 7.05 -11.02
CA VAL A 217 15.39 6.27 -11.10
C VAL A 217 14.69 6.48 -12.46
N ALA A 218 14.85 7.64 -13.10
CA ALA A 218 14.29 7.97 -14.41
C ALA A 218 15.02 7.26 -15.55
#